data_ea81626c2bda41e15b55434c8cebc44f
#
_entry.id   ea81626c2bda41e15b55434c8cebc44f
#
_cell.length_a   1.000
_cell.length_b   1.000
_cell.length_c   1.000
_cell.angle_alpha   90.00
_cell.angle_beta   90.00
_cell.angle_gamma   90.00
#
_symmetry.space_group_name_H-M   'P 1'
#
loop_
_entity.id
_entity.type
_entity.pdbx_description
1 polymer ?
#
loop_
_entity_poly.entity_id
_entity_poly.type
_entity_poly.pdbx_seq_one_letter_code
_entity_poly.pdbx_strand_id
1 'polypeptide(L)'
;MYLITVEGGDGSGKGEAVRILTSLANRMAFPNVHVTHEPRRHSQLGKLALEAVSKGLHTPLEEAGLFAADRVDHSHTWIKPRLLKGDLVISDRNIHSSLVYQGIVGDLGLEQVAKMNAAAMIPDLVIWIDCDPKKAMKRISSGTLRMAGEKHEYFETTEIQTRIRAGFRGILSGDIETPNPFSRCLVMGPVLNESGLDDLEKQLSQVLSTFFNRRPEPLNVSRDEVDRHLLKSLTTGVQTQQRLPGAPVQHFSLLEDWLDSKSPATWMGIAEEYWHE
;
A
#
# COMPACT_ATOMS: atom_id res chain seq x y z
N MET A 1 -6.67 -1.08 9.74
CA MET A 1 -6.88 0.35 9.48
C MET A 1 -5.60 1.08 9.04
N TYR A 2 -4.47 0.37 8.89
CA TYR A 2 -3.21 0.99 8.44
C TYR A 2 -2.74 0.41 7.11
N LEU A 3 -2.16 1.26 6.27
CA LEU A 3 -1.44 0.90 5.05
C LEU A 3 0.07 0.99 5.31
N ILE A 4 0.75 -0.15 5.32
CA ILE A 4 2.21 -0.24 5.42
C ILE A 4 2.75 -0.58 4.04
N THR A 5 3.77 0.13 3.59
CA THR A 5 4.42 -0.14 2.31
C THR A 5 5.88 -0.50 2.51
N VAL A 6 6.35 -1.42 1.69
CA VAL A 6 7.74 -1.87 1.69
C VAL A 6 8.39 -1.38 0.41
N GLU A 7 9.38 -0.52 0.55
CA GLU A 7 10.04 0.18 -0.56
C GLU A 7 11.52 -0.16 -0.65
N GLY A 8 12.09 -0.01 -1.84
CA GLY A 8 13.50 -0.28 -2.12
C GLY A 8 13.73 -0.75 -3.55
N GLY A 9 15.00 -0.82 -3.97
CA GLY A 9 15.40 -1.26 -5.32
C GLY A 9 15.06 -2.72 -5.61
N ASP A 10 15.16 -3.12 -6.88
CA ASP A 10 14.98 -4.52 -7.26
C ASP A 10 16.11 -5.37 -6.67
N GLY A 11 15.78 -6.59 -6.27
CA GLY A 11 16.73 -7.47 -5.58
C GLY A 11 17.08 -7.07 -4.14
N SER A 12 16.51 -5.99 -3.58
CA SER A 12 16.75 -5.59 -2.18
C SER A 12 16.18 -6.58 -1.15
N GLY A 13 15.23 -7.44 -1.54
CA GLY A 13 14.60 -8.42 -0.66
C GLY A 13 13.26 -7.98 -0.08
N LYS A 14 12.56 -7.05 -0.73
CA LYS A 14 11.22 -6.60 -0.34
C LYS A 14 10.22 -7.74 -0.15
N GLY A 15 10.17 -8.68 -1.09
CA GLY A 15 9.25 -9.82 -1.00
C GLY A 15 9.45 -10.65 0.28
N GLU A 16 10.70 -10.88 0.68
CA GLU A 16 11.00 -11.56 1.94
C GLU A 16 10.63 -10.70 3.15
N ALA A 17 10.90 -9.40 3.09
CA ALA A 17 10.49 -8.47 4.13
C ALA A 17 8.96 -8.45 4.29
N VAL A 18 8.19 -8.44 3.20
CA VAL A 18 6.72 -8.54 3.22
C VAL A 18 6.27 -9.84 3.87
N ARG A 19 6.90 -10.98 3.55
CA ARG A 19 6.59 -12.28 4.17
C ARG A 19 6.81 -12.25 5.68
N ILE A 20 7.94 -11.72 6.13
CA ILE A 20 8.28 -11.58 7.56
C ILE A 20 7.30 -10.63 8.25
N LEU A 21 7.05 -9.46 7.69
CA LEU A 21 6.10 -8.47 8.23
C LEU A 21 4.70 -9.06 8.38
N THR A 22 4.25 -9.83 7.38
CA THR A 22 2.95 -10.53 7.43
C THR A 22 2.90 -11.53 8.58
N SER A 23 3.95 -12.33 8.76
CA SER A 23 4.05 -13.28 9.86
C SER A 23 4.02 -12.59 11.23
N LEU A 24 4.74 -11.48 11.37
CA LEU A 24 4.76 -10.68 12.60
C LEU A 24 3.39 -10.04 12.87
N ALA A 25 2.79 -9.44 11.84
CA ALA A 25 1.51 -8.74 11.94
C ALA A 25 0.35 -9.69 12.27
N ASN A 26 0.35 -10.91 11.77
CA ASN A 26 -0.66 -11.93 12.10
C ASN A 26 -0.66 -12.35 13.59
N ARG A 27 0.39 -12.01 14.33
CA ARG A 27 0.46 -12.20 15.80
C ARG A 27 -0.07 -10.99 16.57
N MET A 28 -0.47 -9.92 15.86
CA MET A 28 -1.00 -8.69 16.42
C MET A 28 -2.54 -8.70 16.38
N ALA A 29 -3.18 -7.79 17.12
CA ALA A 29 -4.63 -7.73 17.25
C ALA A 29 -5.32 -7.01 16.08
N PHE A 30 -5.01 -7.38 14.83
CA PHE A 30 -5.74 -6.94 13.65
C PHE A 30 -6.80 -7.98 13.28
N PRO A 31 -8.00 -7.56 12.80
CA PRO A 31 -9.00 -8.49 12.30
C PRO A 31 -8.45 -9.37 11.18
N ASN A 32 -7.79 -8.75 10.19
CA ASN A 32 -7.08 -9.44 9.12
C ASN A 32 -5.81 -8.67 8.72
N VAL A 33 -4.86 -9.41 8.14
CA VAL A 33 -3.66 -8.86 7.51
C VAL A 33 -3.68 -9.23 6.03
N HIS A 34 -3.70 -8.24 5.17
CA HIS A 34 -3.74 -8.42 3.72
C HIS A 34 -2.42 -8.02 3.08
N VAL A 35 -1.98 -8.80 2.11
CA VAL A 35 -0.78 -8.51 1.32
C VAL A 35 -1.19 -8.16 -0.10
N THR A 36 -0.57 -7.13 -0.65
CA THR A 36 -0.74 -6.69 -2.04
C THR A 36 0.58 -6.20 -2.61
N HIS A 37 0.57 -5.78 -3.86
CA HIS A 37 1.74 -5.22 -4.54
C HIS A 37 1.31 -4.21 -5.62
N GLU A 38 2.19 -3.31 -5.97
CA GLU A 38 1.99 -2.36 -7.06
C GLU A 38 3.17 -2.41 -8.05
N PRO A 39 2.86 -2.41 -9.38
CA PRO A 39 1.51 -2.48 -9.97
C PRO A 39 0.86 -3.86 -9.78
N ARG A 40 -0.48 -3.92 -9.78
CA ARG A 40 -1.24 -5.18 -9.60
C ARG A 40 -1.14 -6.08 -10.83
N ARG A 41 -0.53 -7.24 -10.70
CA ARG A 41 -0.31 -8.17 -11.81
C ARG A 41 -1.58 -8.76 -12.41
N HIS A 42 -2.68 -8.75 -11.67
CA HIS A 42 -3.95 -9.36 -12.09
C HIS A 42 -4.98 -8.34 -12.59
N SER A 43 -4.81 -7.04 -12.30
CA SER A 43 -5.66 -5.98 -12.83
C SER A 43 -5.31 -5.66 -14.28
N GLN A 44 -6.27 -5.14 -15.04
CA GLN A 44 -6.00 -4.67 -16.41
C GLN A 44 -5.02 -3.48 -16.41
N LEU A 45 -5.22 -2.51 -15.52
CA LEU A 45 -4.35 -1.34 -15.40
C LEU A 45 -2.92 -1.73 -15.01
N GLY A 46 -2.77 -2.63 -14.04
CA GLY A 46 -1.46 -3.11 -13.63
C GLY A 46 -0.73 -3.89 -14.72
N LYS A 47 -1.44 -4.68 -15.53
CA LYS A 47 -0.86 -5.34 -16.71
C LYS A 47 -0.38 -4.33 -17.74
N LEU A 48 -1.17 -3.30 -18.04
CA LEU A 48 -0.77 -2.22 -18.95
C LEU A 48 0.46 -1.48 -18.42
N ALA A 49 0.52 -1.19 -17.13
CA ALA A 49 1.70 -0.56 -16.52
C ALA A 49 2.97 -1.42 -16.65
N LEU A 50 2.87 -2.74 -16.42
CA LEU A 50 3.98 -3.67 -16.60
C LEU A 50 4.39 -3.79 -18.07
N GLU A 51 3.43 -3.83 -18.99
CA GLU A 51 3.71 -3.87 -20.43
C GLU A 51 4.40 -2.59 -20.92
N ALA A 52 4.03 -1.42 -20.36
CA ALA A 52 4.66 -0.15 -20.71
C ALA A 52 6.17 -0.19 -20.44
N VAL A 53 6.57 -0.69 -19.26
CA VAL A 53 7.99 -0.85 -18.90
C VAL A 53 8.68 -1.90 -19.78
N SER A 54 8.05 -3.07 -19.95
CA SER A 54 8.71 -4.20 -20.63
C SER A 54 8.88 -4.01 -22.13
N LYS A 55 7.94 -3.29 -22.76
CA LYS A 55 7.96 -3.04 -24.22
C LYS A 55 8.72 -1.77 -24.60
N GLY A 56 8.85 -0.80 -23.67
CA GLY A 56 9.52 0.48 -23.91
C GLY A 56 8.89 1.30 -25.04
N LEU A 57 7.59 1.14 -25.30
CA LEU A 57 6.86 1.80 -26.39
C LEU A 57 6.16 3.08 -25.95
N HIS A 58 6.14 3.35 -24.66
CA HIS A 58 5.46 4.48 -24.06
C HIS A 58 6.43 5.60 -23.70
N THR A 59 5.96 6.83 -23.73
CA THR A 59 6.69 7.96 -23.17
C THR A 59 6.74 7.82 -21.63
N PRO A 60 7.72 8.43 -20.94
CA PRO A 60 7.78 8.43 -19.49
C PRO A 60 6.49 8.93 -18.82
N LEU A 61 5.80 9.89 -19.47
CA LEU A 61 4.53 10.43 -18.97
C LEU A 61 3.39 9.41 -19.06
N GLU A 62 3.29 8.70 -20.18
CA GLU A 62 2.28 7.63 -20.37
C GLU A 62 2.52 6.47 -19.40
N GLU A 63 3.78 6.07 -19.23
CA GLU A 63 4.16 5.05 -18.25
C GLU A 63 3.74 5.47 -16.84
N ALA A 64 4.11 6.67 -16.40
CA ALA A 64 3.74 7.20 -15.10
C ALA A 64 2.22 7.27 -14.92
N GLY A 65 1.48 7.64 -15.99
CA GLY A 65 0.02 7.67 -16.01
C GLY A 65 -0.62 6.29 -15.76
N LEU A 66 -0.08 5.25 -16.38
CA LEU A 66 -0.56 3.87 -16.18
C LEU A 66 -0.31 3.37 -14.74
N PHE A 67 0.87 3.64 -14.18
CA PHE A 67 1.16 3.32 -12.77
C PHE A 67 0.26 4.10 -11.81
N ALA A 68 0.01 5.38 -12.09
CA ALA A 68 -0.89 6.21 -11.29
C ALA A 68 -2.34 5.71 -11.35
N ALA A 69 -2.83 5.35 -12.54
CA ALA A 69 -4.17 4.84 -12.73
C ALA A 69 -4.38 3.52 -11.97
N ASP A 70 -3.43 2.56 -12.06
CA ASP A 70 -3.51 1.31 -11.29
C ASP A 70 -3.51 1.58 -9.78
N ARG A 71 -2.66 2.49 -9.29
CA ARG A 71 -2.57 2.83 -7.87
C ARG A 71 -3.83 3.48 -7.34
N VAL A 72 -4.40 4.44 -8.06
CA VAL A 72 -5.63 5.11 -7.66
C VAL A 72 -6.79 4.13 -7.61
N ASP A 73 -6.97 3.31 -8.66
CA ASP A 73 -7.98 2.25 -8.66
C ASP A 73 -7.75 1.25 -7.51
N HIS A 74 -6.52 0.78 -7.30
CA HIS A 74 -6.15 -0.10 -6.20
C HIS A 74 -6.48 0.50 -4.83
N SER A 75 -6.19 1.79 -4.65
CA SER A 75 -6.47 2.52 -3.43
C SER A 75 -7.95 2.47 -3.05
N HIS A 76 -8.84 2.72 -4.01
CA HIS A 76 -10.27 2.87 -3.74
C HIS A 76 -11.05 1.56 -3.82
N THR A 77 -10.71 0.68 -4.76
CA THR A 77 -11.45 -0.57 -4.98
C THR A 77 -10.97 -1.71 -4.08
N TRP A 78 -9.74 -1.67 -3.59
CA TRP A 78 -9.18 -2.78 -2.84
C TRP A 78 -8.63 -2.41 -1.46
N ILE A 79 -7.82 -1.34 -1.34
CA ILE A 79 -7.18 -0.96 -0.08
C ILE A 79 -8.20 -0.34 0.89
N LYS A 80 -8.88 0.73 0.48
CA LYS A 80 -9.83 1.47 1.35
C LYS A 80 -10.89 0.57 2.00
N PRO A 81 -11.57 -0.33 1.27
CA PRO A 81 -12.56 -1.22 1.88
C PRO A 81 -12.02 -2.11 3.01
N ARG A 82 -10.72 -2.45 2.95
CA ARG A 82 -10.04 -3.24 3.98
C ARG A 82 -9.67 -2.39 5.20
N LEU A 83 -9.14 -1.19 4.95
CA LEU A 83 -8.83 -0.25 6.03
C LEU A 83 -10.07 0.11 6.85
N LEU A 84 -11.22 0.29 6.20
CA LEU A 84 -12.53 0.55 6.85
C LEU A 84 -12.99 -0.62 7.74
N LYS A 85 -12.58 -1.85 7.45
CA LYS A 85 -12.84 -3.03 8.31
C LYS A 85 -11.89 -3.12 9.52
N GLY A 86 -10.98 -2.17 9.68
CA GLY A 86 -9.96 -2.22 10.72
C GLY A 86 -8.75 -3.09 10.38
N ASP A 87 -8.70 -3.64 9.16
CA ASP A 87 -7.64 -4.53 8.70
C ASP A 87 -6.30 -3.80 8.53
N LEU A 88 -5.22 -4.56 8.51
CA LEU A 88 -3.89 -4.12 8.12
C LEU A 88 -3.63 -4.51 6.66
N VAL A 89 -3.14 -3.56 5.86
CA VAL A 89 -2.69 -3.81 4.49
C VAL A 89 -1.18 -3.61 4.41
N ILE A 90 -0.47 -4.59 3.85
CA ILE A 90 0.97 -4.53 3.57
C ILE A 90 1.15 -4.59 2.05
N SER A 91 1.73 -3.55 1.46
CA SER A 91 2.00 -3.48 0.01
C SER A 91 3.49 -3.59 -0.30
N ASP A 92 3.86 -4.48 -1.22
CA ASP A 92 5.17 -4.43 -1.88
C ASP A 92 5.12 -3.33 -2.92
N ARG A 93 5.82 -2.24 -2.69
CA ARG A 93 5.79 -0.97 -3.44
C ARG A 93 4.50 -0.16 -3.27
N ASN A 94 4.65 1.13 -3.44
CA ASN A 94 3.57 2.12 -3.55
C ASN A 94 4.14 3.39 -4.22
N ILE A 95 3.64 4.57 -3.85
CA ILE A 95 3.98 5.88 -4.44
C ILE A 95 5.49 6.17 -4.47
N HIS A 96 6.24 5.80 -3.41
CA HIS A 96 7.68 6.10 -3.35
C HIS A 96 8.47 5.40 -4.46
N SER A 97 8.04 4.19 -4.88
CA SER A 97 8.56 3.58 -6.09
C SER A 97 8.35 4.47 -7.33
N SER A 98 7.15 5.02 -7.56
CA SER A 98 6.93 5.90 -8.71
C SER A 98 7.68 7.23 -8.61
N LEU A 99 7.81 7.80 -7.41
CA LEU A 99 8.64 9.00 -7.21
C LEU A 99 10.10 8.74 -7.61
N VAL A 100 10.63 7.56 -7.31
CA VAL A 100 11.99 7.19 -7.69
C VAL A 100 12.09 6.79 -9.17
N TYR A 101 11.28 5.82 -9.62
CA TYR A 101 11.42 5.26 -10.97
C TYR A 101 10.99 6.26 -12.06
N GLN A 102 9.81 6.82 -11.96
CA GLN A 102 9.31 7.78 -12.95
C GLN A 102 9.78 9.21 -12.65
N GLY A 103 9.81 9.61 -11.38
CA GLY A 103 10.14 10.99 -10.98
C GLY A 103 11.62 11.31 -11.10
N ILE A 104 12.52 10.48 -10.55
CA ILE A 104 13.97 10.73 -10.53
C ILE A 104 14.67 10.05 -11.71
N VAL A 105 14.47 8.73 -11.88
CA VAL A 105 15.18 7.97 -12.92
C VAL A 105 14.61 8.26 -14.31
N GLY A 106 13.29 8.39 -14.41
CA GLY A 106 12.58 8.76 -15.65
C GLY A 106 12.50 10.27 -15.92
N ASP A 107 13.06 11.09 -15.05
CA ASP A 107 13.21 12.55 -15.20
C ASP A 107 11.89 13.33 -15.38
N LEU A 108 10.76 12.79 -14.88
CA LEU A 108 9.48 13.52 -14.89
C LEU A 108 9.36 14.57 -13.78
N GLY A 109 10.22 14.49 -12.76
CA GLY A 109 10.13 15.30 -11.56
C GLY A 109 9.09 14.78 -10.54
N LEU A 110 9.39 15.02 -9.27
CA LEU A 110 8.60 14.49 -8.15
C LEU A 110 7.20 15.09 -8.08
N GLU A 111 7.09 16.40 -8.30
CA GLU A 111 5.80 17.13 -8.27
C GLU A 111 4.82 16.61 -9.31
N GLN A 112 5.30 16.33 -10.54
CA GLN A 112 4.45 15.80 -11.60
C GLN A 112 3.92 14.40 -11.22
N VAL A 113 4.80 13.53 -10.74
CA VAL A 113 4.41 12.19 -10.32
C VAL A 113 3.45 12.23 -9.11
N ALA A 114 3.72 13.08 -8.12
CA ALA A 114 2.84 13.24 -6.97
C ALA A 114 1.45 13.74 -7.39
N LYS A 115 1.38 14.71 -8.28
CA LYS A 115 0.12 15.25 -8.81
C LYS A 115 -0.71 14.19 -9.52
N MET A 116 -0.10 13.33 -10.33
CA MET A 116 -0.80 12.22 -11.00
C MET A 116 -1.38 11.20 -10.01
N ASN A 117 -0.76 11.08 -8.84
CA ASN A 117 -1.15 10.15 -7.78
C ASN A 117 -1.93 10.80 -6.63
N ALA A 118 -2.38 12.05 -6.77
CA ALA A 118 -2.97 12.83 -5.67
C ALA A 118 -4.20 12.17 -5.01
N ALA A 119 -4.94 11.33 -5.76
CA ALA A 119 -6.09 10.58 -5.27
C ALA A 119 -5.73 9.21 -4.66
N ALA A 120 -4.47 8.80 -4.68
CA ALA A 120 -4.06 7.53 -4.08
C ALA A 120 -4.02 7.58 -2.55
N MET A 121 -4.17 6.41 -1.91
CA MET A 121 -4.01 6.29 -0.47
C MET A 121 -2.57 6.59 -0.05
N ILE A 122 -2.43 7.27 1.09
CA ILE A 122 -1.14 7.66 1.66
C ILE A 122 -0.66 6.54 2.58
N PRO A 123 0.54 5.97 2.39
CA PRO A 123 1.09 5.02 3.36
C PRO A 123 1.19 5.60 4.77
N ASP A 124 0.67 4.88 5.76
CA ASP A 124 0.83 5.25 7.18
C ASP A 124 2.26 5.00 7.65
N LEU A 125 2.87 3.96 7.10
CA LEU A 125 4.27 3.59 7.34
C LEU A 125 4.93 3.15 6.04
N VAL A 126 6.08 3.72 5.75
CA VAL A 126 6.98 3.28 4.67
C VAL A 126 8.19 2.61 5.31
N ILE A 127 8.42 1.35 4.98
CA ILE A 127 9.59 0.59 5.43
C ILE A 127 10.58 0.51 4.27
N TRP A 128 11.73 1.14 4.45
CA TRP A 128 12.77 1.19 3.43
C TRP A 128 13.77 0.03 3.61
N ILE A 129 13.76 -0.90 2.64
CA ILE A 129 14.73 -2.00 2.55
C ILE A 129 15.90 -1.57 1.67
N ASP A 130 17.05 -1.41 2.27
CA ASP A 130 18.30 -1.07 1.54
C ASP A 130 19.20 -2.29 1.38
N CYS A 131 19.82 -2.39 0.21
CA CYS A 131 20.77 -3.44 -0.11
C CYS A 131 21.83 -2.90 -1.07
N ASP A 132 23.04 -3.38 -0.96
CA ASP A 132 24.10 -3.06 -1.92
C ASP A 132 23.70 -3.47 -3.34
N PRO A 133 23.85 -2.59 -4.35
CA PRO A 133 23.43 -2.87 -5.73
C PRO A 133 24.09 -4.12 -6.34
N LYS A 134 25.35 -4.43 -5.99
CA LYS A 134 26.03 -5.63 -6.49
C LYS A 134 25.40 -6.90 -5.90
N LYS A 135 25.00 -6.88 -4.61
CA LYS A 135 24.28 -7.98 -3.98
C LYS A 135 22.88 -8.13 -4.58
N ALA A 136 22.19 -7.01 -4.79
CA ALA A 136 20.86 -6.98 -5.42
C ALA A 136 20.92 -7.59 -6.84
N MET A 137 21.86 -7.15 -7.68
CA MET A 137 22.05 -7.68 -9.02
C MET A 137 22.40 -9.18 -9.03
N LYS A 138 23.22 -9.63 -8.08
CA LYS A 138 23.52 -11.07 -7.94
C LYS A 138 22.27 -11.89 -7.62
N ARG A 139 21.35 -11.37 -6.77
CA ARG A 139 20.08 -12.03 -6.46
C ARG A 139 19.13 -12.07 -7.67
N ILE A 140 19.09 -11.00 -8.46
CA ILE A 140 18.31 -10.93 -9.70
C ILE A 140 18.83 -11.96 -10.71
N SER A 141 20.16 -11.97 -10.95
CA SER A 141 20.79 -12.85 -11.95
C SER A 141 20.80 -14.33 -11.56
N SER A 142 20.79 -14.66 -10.25
CA SER A 142 20.77 -16.06 -9.77
C SER A 142 19.44 -16.77 -9.94
N GLY A 143 18.44 -16.13 -10.54
CA GLY A 143 17.13 -16.75 -10.85
C GLY A 143 16.18 -16.92 -9.67
N THR A 144 16.56 -16.45 -8.48
CA THR A 144 15.66 -16.49 -7.30
C THR A 144 14.42 -15.63 -7.45
N LEU A 145 14.42 -14.71 -8.43
CA LEU A 145 13.35 -13.72 -8.64
C LEU A 145 12.68 -13.82 -10.02
N ARG A 146 13.11 -14.75 -10.89
CA ARG A 146 12.57 -14.88 -12.25
C ARG A 146 12.12 -16.28 -12.60
N MET A 147 11.01 -16.36 -13.35
CA MET A 147 10.73 -17.53 -14.16
C MET A 147 11.70 -17.56 -15.36
N ALA A 148 12.28 -18.72 -15.65
CA ALA A 148 13.21 -18.90 -16.77
C ALA A 148 12.55 -18.44 -18.08
N GLY A 149 13.09 -17.41 -18.73
CA GLY A 149 12.65 -16.92 -20.04
C GLY A 149 12.27 -15.45 -20.14
N GLU A 150 12.19 -14.71 -19.04
CA GLU A 150 11.90 -13.26 -19.08
C GLU A 150 13.16 -12.48 -19.52
N LYS A 151 12.98 -11.55 -20.49
CA LYS A 151 14.03 -10.63 -20.93
C LYS A 151 14.44 -9.70 -19.79
N HIS A 152 15.72 -9.24 -19.83
CA HIS A 152 16.19 -8.20 -18.91
C HIS A 152 15.28 -6.96 -19.02
N GLU A 153 14.72 -6.56 -17.89
CA GLU A 153 13.97 -5.31 -17.82
C GLU A 153 14.93 -4.12 -17.89
N TYR A 154 14.44 -3.00 -18.42
CA TYR A 154 15.22 -1.77 -18.58
C TYR A 154 15.97 -1.34 -17.30
N PHE A 155 15.39 -1.57 -16.15
CA PHE A 155 15.94 -1.17 -14.84
C PHE A 155 16.99 -2.12 -14.24
N GLU A 156 17.50 -3.13 -14.98
CA GLU A 156 18.36 -4.18 -14.41
C GLU A 156 19.85 -3.98 -14.66
N THR A 157 20.31 -2.81 -15.03
CA THR A 157 21.74 -2.49 -15.08
C THR A 157 22.24 -2.02 -13.71
N THR A 158 23.51 -2.32 -13.38
CA THR A 158 24.13 -1.86 -12.11
C THR A 158 24.10 -0.34 -11.98
N GLU A 159 24.24 0.39 -13.08
CA GLU A 159 24.20 1.85 -13.10
C GLU A 159 22.80 2.37 -12.73
N ILE A 160 21.76 1.84 -13.36
CA ILE A 160 20.38 2.23 -13.08
C ILE A 160 20.00 1.83 -11.65
N GLN A 161 20.37 0.64 -11.19
CA GLN A 161 20.14 0.22 -9.80
C GLN A 161 20.86 1.12 -8.79
N THR A 162 22.02 1.64 -9.13
CA THR A 162 22.72 2.63 -8.28
C THR A 162 21.96 3.95 -8.23
N ARG A 163 21.43 4.43 -9.35
CA ARG A 163 20.57 5.63 -9.41
C ARG A 163 19.27 5.43 -8.62
N ILE A 164 18.63 4.27 -8.77
CA ILE A 164 17.42 3.89 -8.02
C ILE A 164 17.69 3.91 -6.52
N ARG A 165 18.77 3.26 -6.06
CA ARG A 165 19.17 3.27 -4.65
C ARG A 165 19.42 4.69 -4.13
N ALA A 166 20.11 5.52 -4.91
CA ALA A 166 20.37 6.91 -4.55
C ALA A 166 19.05 7.70 -4.45
N GLY A 167 18.09 7.47 -5.36
CA GLY A 167 16.77 8.05 -5.32
C GLY A 167 15.98 7.67 -4.08
N PHE A 168 15.90 6.37 -3.75
CA PHE A 168 15.27 5.92 -2.51
C PHE A 168 15.94 6.53 -1.27
N ARG A 169 17.27 6.53 -1.24
CA ARG A 169 18.00 7.17 -0.14
C ARG A 169 17.61 8.64 -0.03
N GLY A 170 17.70 9.42 -1.10
CA GLY A 170 17.40 10.84 -1.08
C GLY A 170 15.99 11.14 -0.55
N ILE A 171 14.98 10.44 -1.06
CA ILE A 171 13.58 10.65 -0.65
C ILE A 171 13.33 10.14 0.77
N LEU A 172 13.76 8.91 1.08
CA LEU A 172 13.37 8.25 2.33
C LEU A 172 14.24 8.66 3.53
N SER A 173 15.42 9.26 3.31
CA SER A 173 16.17 9.93 4.37
C SER A 173 15.71 11.38 4.64
N GLY A 174 14.93 11.95 3.71
CA GLY A 174 14.51 13.35 3.77
C GLY A 174 15.50 14.33 3.17
N ASP A 175 16.58 13.87 2.52
CA ASP A 175 17.52 14.75 1.80
C ASP A 175 16.88 15.39 0.57
N ILE A 176 15.88 14.70 -0.02
CA ILE A 176 15.03 15.19 -1.09
C ILE A 176 13.61 15.27 -0.52
N GLU A 177 13.00 16.45 -0.61
CA GLU A 177 11.65 16.67 -0.10
C GLU A 177 10.62 15.85 -0.90
N THR A 178 9.82 15.09 -0.17
CA THR A 178 8.70 14.35 -0.75
C THR A 178 7.52 15.30 -0.93
N PRO A 179 6.93 15.40 -2.15
CA PRO A 179 5.78 16.27 -2.38
C PRO A 179 4.55 15.89 -1.56
N ASN A 180 3.73 16.89 -1.22
CA ASN A 180 2.42 16.67 -0.62
C ASN A 180 1.48 15.91 -1.58
N PRO A 181 0.58 15.02 -1.07
CA PRO A 181 0.34 14.74 0.36
C PRO A 181 1.26 13.65 0.94
N PHE A 182 2.19 13.11 0.16
CA PHE A 182 3.00 11.93 0.50
C PHE A 182 4.13 12.23 1.50
N SER A 183 4.45 13.51 1.73
CA SER A 183 5.36 13.96 2.81
C SER A 183 4.84 13.63 4.22
N ARG A 184 3.55 13.26 4.34
CA ARG A 184 2.91 12.87 5.61
C ARG A 184 3.25 11.45 6.07
N CYS A 185 3.78 10.61 5.17
CA CYS A 185 4.14 9.25 5.48
C CYS A 185 5.21 9.19 6.57
N LEU A 186 5.04 8.31 7.55
CA LEU A 186 6.13 7.97 8.46
C LEU A 186 7.09 7.01 7.75
N VAL A 187 8.34 7.40 7.62
CA VAL A 187 9.39 6.56 7.03
C VAL A 187 10.22 5.92 8.14
N MET A 188 10.45 4.62 8.05
CA MET A 188 11.36 3.87 8.92
C MET A 188 12.36 3.07 8.09
N GLY A 189 13.62 3.20 8.43
CA GLY A 189 14.73 2.57 7.72
C GLY A 189 15.98 3.47 7.75
N PRO A 190 17.03 3.06 7.05
CA PRO A 190 17.12 1.85 6.21
C PRO A 190 17.14 0.56 7.04
N VAL A 191 16.34 -0.41 6.63
CA VAL A 191 16.45 -1.79 7.08
C VAL A 191 17.45 -2.47 6.14
N LEU A 192 18.61 -2.83 6.69
CA LEU A 192 19.70 -3.37 5.90
C LEU A 192 19.51 -4.87 5.68
N ASN A 193 19.34 -5.27 4.42
CA ASN A 193 19.23 -6.69 4.06
C ASN A 193 20.55 -7.25 3.54
N GLU A 194 21.54 -7.31 4.42
CA GLU A 194 22.91 -7.75 4.09
C GLU A 194 23.42 -8.91 4.92
N SER A 195 22.84 -9.14 6.11
CA SER A 195 23.39 -10.04 7.14
C SER A 195 22.65 -11.37 7.28
N GLY A 196 21.51 -11.57 6.60
CA GLY A 196 20.71 -12.79 6.66
C GLY A 196 19.29 -12.56 7.18
N LEU A 197 18.48 -13.65 7.19
CA LEU A 197 17.05 -13.55 7.47
C LEU A 197 16.75 -13.22 8.94
N ASP A 198 17.51 -13.76 9.87
CA ASP A 198 17.28 -13.54 11.31
C ASP A 198 17.51 -12.07 11.69
N ASP A 199 18.53 -11.44 11.09
CA ASP A 199 18.81 -10.03 11.30
C ASP A 199 17.75 -9.15 10.66
N LEU A 200 17.28 -9.51 9.46
CA LEU A 200 16.17 -8.83 8.79
C LEU A 200 14.89 -8.92 9.62
N GLU A 201 14.54 -10.10 10.16
CA GLU A 201 13.36 -10.29 11.01
C GLU A 201 13.45 -9.44 12.28
N LYS A 202 14.61 -9.41 12.92
CA LYS A 202 14.85 -8.59 14.13
C LYS A 202 14.63 -7.10 13.84
N GLN A 203 15.22 -6.57 12.76
CA GLN A 203 15.06 -5.18 12.37
C GLN A 203 13.57 -4.85 12.08
N LEU A 204 12.88 -5.69 11.30
CA LEU A 204 11.46 -5.51 10.95
C LEU A 204 10.54 -5.60 12.18
N SER A 205 10.84 -6.51 13.11
CA SER A 205 10.11 -6.61 14.38
C SER A 205 10.23 -5.33 15.20
N GLN A 206 11.43 -4.74 15.25
CA GLN A 206 11.66 -3.47 15.93
C GLN A 206 10.92 -2.31 15.26
N VAL A 207 10.91 -2.26 13.93
CA VAL A 207 10.17 -1.26 13.15
C VAL A 207 8.68 -1.32 13.47
N LEU A 208 8.05 -2.51 13.38
CA LEU A 208 6.63 -2.68 13.68
C LEU A 208 6.30 -2.33 15.13
N SER A 209 7.11 -2.81 16.08
CA SER A 209 6.91 -2.50 17.51
C SER A 209 7.00 -1.00 17.75
N THR A 210 7.98 -0.32 17.16
CA THR A 210 8.16 1.12 17.29
C THR A 210 6.98 1.89 16.72
N PHE A 211 6.48 1.48 15.55
CA PHE A 211 5.34 2.12 14.90
C PHE A 211 4.07 1.97 15.75
N PHE A 212 3.71 0.75 16.13
CA PHE A 212 2.45 0.49 16.84
C PHE A 212 2.46 0.97 18.30
N ASN A 213 3.62 1.01 18.96
CA ASN A 213 3.74 1.58 20.30
C ASN A 213 3.45 3.09 20.33
N ARG A 214 3.67 3.80 19.24
CA ARG A 214 3.32 5.23 19.10
C ARG A 214 1.83 5.47 18.90
N ARG A 215 1.06 4.44 18.58
CA ARG A 215 -0.38 4.50 18.26
C ARG A 215 -0.71 5.65 17.30
N PRO A 216 -0.05 5.74 16.13
CA PRO A 216 -0.27 6.84 15.21
C PRO A 216 -1.73 6.90 14.75
N GLU A 217 -2.23 8.10 14.45
CA GLU A 217 -3.51 8.24 13.78
C GLU A 217 -3.38 7.80 12.33
N PRO A 218 -4.31 6.96 11.83
CA PRO A 218 -4.32 6.54 10.44
C PRO A 218 -4.51 7.72 9.49
N LEU A 219 -3.81 7.71 8.36
CA LEU A 219 -3.81 8.82 7.40
C LEU A 219 -5.01 8.78 6.44
N ASN A 220 -5.58 7.61 6.19
CA ASN A 220 -6.57 7.41 5.13
C ASN A 220 -7.99 7.23 5.65
N VAL A 221 -8.15 6.60 6.80
CA VAL A 221 -9.44 6.34 7.44
C VAL A 221 -9.30 6.64 8.93
N SER A 222 -10.22 7.43 9.49
CA SER A 222 -10.21 7.71 10.92
C SER A 222 -10.68 6.49 11.71
N ARG A 223 -10.34 6.45 13.01
CA ARG A 223 -10.83 5.40 13.91
C ARG A 223 -12.37 5.43 13.98
N ASP A 224 -12.95 6.61 14.00
CA ASP A 224 -14.40 6.78 14.02
C ASP A 224 -15.09 6.28 12.74
N GLU A 225 -14.43 6.40 11.58
CA GLU A 225 -14.94 5.81 10.33
C GLU A 225 -14.91 4.29 10.37
N VAL A 226 -13.85 3.70 10.90
CA VAL A 226 -13.75 2.25 11.09
C VAL A 226 -14.84 1.76 12.04
N ASP A 227 -15.02 2.41 13.19
CA ASP A 227 -16.03 2.03 14.18
C ASP A 227 -17.44 2.11 13.61
N ARG A 228 -17.75 3.20 12.88
CA ARG A 228 -19.03 3.34 12.17
C ARG A 228 -19.26 2.26 11.13
N HIS A 229 -18.23 1.93 10.34
CA HIS A 229 -18.32 0.88 9.32
C HIS A 229 -18.57 -0.50 9.95
N LEU A 230 -17.89 -0.82 11.06
CA LEU A 230 -18.06 -2.06 11.79
C LEU A 230 -19.47 -2.15 12.40
N LEU A 231 -19.95 -1.08 13.01
CA LEU A 231 -21.31 -1.02 13.56
C LEU A 231 -22.37 -1.23 12.47
N LYS A 232 -22.22 -0.58 11.30
CA LYS A 232 -23.12 -0.77 10.16
C LYS A 232 -23.12 -2.21 9.67
N SER A 233 -21.99 -2.85 9.56
CA SER A 233 -21.89 -4.26 9.11
C SER A 233 -22.55 -5.23 10.10
N LEU A 234 -22.44 -4.96 11.40
CA LEU A 234 -23.11 -5.74 12.45
C LEU A 234 -24.63 -5.57 12.37
N THR A 235 -25.11 -4.34 12.24
CA THR A 235 -26.57 -4.05 12.12
C THR A 235 -27.17 -4.67 10.86
N THR A 236 -26.49 -4.58 9.72
CA THR A 236 -26.94 -5.18 8.47
C THR A 236 -26.98 -6.71 8.56
N GLY A 237 -25.97 -7.33 9.18
CA GLY A 237 -25.94 -8.78 9.43
C GLY A 237 -27.10 -9.26 10.30
N VAL A 238 -27.42 -8.52 11.37
CA VAL A 238 -28.55 -8.82 12.25
C VAL A 238 -29.88 -8.65 11.49
N GLN A 239 -30.06 -7.59 10.71
CA GLN A 239 -31.25 -7.41 9.87
C GLN A 239 -31.46 -8.55 8.87
N THR A 240 -30.38 -9.03 8.24
CA THR A 240 -30.48 -10.13 7.27
C THR A 240 -30.84 -11.45 7.95
N GLN A 241 -30.37 -11.71 9.16
CA GLN A 241 -30.72 -12.92 9.93
C GLN A 241 -32.17 -12.92 10.42
N GLN A 242 -32.76 -11.75 10.65
CA GLN A 242 -34.15 -11.62 11.12
C GLN A 242 -35.20 -11.48 10.01
N ARG A 243 -34.80 -11.37 8.76
CA ARG A 243 -35.73 -11.44 7.60
C ARG A 243 -36.23 -12.83 7.28
N LEU A 244 -36.19 -13.75 8.23
CA LEU A 244 -36.93 -14.98 8.13
C LEU A 244 -38.43 -14.69 8.10
N PRO A 245 -39.23 -15.33 7.24
CA PRO A 245 -40.66 -15.08 7.14
C PRO A 245 -41.35 -15.23 8.49
N GLY A 246 -41.93 -14.13 9.00
CA GLY A 246 -42.70 -14.13 10.24
C GLY A 246 -42.04 -13.50 11.47
N ALA A 247 -40.81 -12.96 11.40
CA ALA A 247 -40.19 -12.28 12.52
C ALA A 247 -40.66 -10.78 12.62
N PRO A 248 -41.07 -10.28 13.79
CA PRO A 248 -41.48 -8.91 13.95
C PRO A 248 -40.29 -7.94 13.89
N VAL A 249 -40.45 -6.89 13.06
CA VAL A 249 -39.42 -5.88 12.72
C VAL A 249 -39.13 -4.88 13.85
N GLN A 250 -39.75 -5.03 15.03
CA GLN A 250 -39.87 -3.98 16.05
C GLN A 250 -38.60 -3.63 16.87
N HIS A 251 -37.49 -4.36 16.73
CA HIS A 251 -36.33 -4.11 17.62
C HIS A 251 -35.18 -3.30 17.01
N PHE A 252 -35.29 -2.89 15.75
CA PHE A 252 -34.21 -2.18 15.05
C PHE A 252 -34.35 -0.66 15.05
N SER A 253 -35.51 -0.12 15.29
CA SER A 253 -35.74 1.32 15.37
C SER A 253 -34.82 2.01 16.37
N LEU A 254 -34.62 1.41 17.53
CA LEU A 254 -33.79 2.02 18.59
C LEU A 254 -32.29 2.14 18.22
N LEU A 255 -31.74 1.19 17.45
CA LEU A 255 -30.36 1.26 17.02
C LEU A 255 -30.18 2.17 15.80
N GLU A 256 -31.13 2.14 14.87
CA GLU A 256 -31.22 3.08 13.75
C GLU A 256 -31.44 4.51 14.25
N ASP A 257 -32.38 4.75 15.17
CA ASP A 257 -32.62 6.04 15.81
C ASP A 257 -31.40 6.54 16.60
N TRP A 258 -30.63 5.64 17.23
CA TRP A 258 -29.43 6.01 17.94
C TRP A 258 -28.28 6.38 16.97
N LEU A 259 -28.12 5.63 15.88
CA LEU A 259 -27.16 5.92 14.82
C LEU A 259 -27.51 7.22 14.09
N ASP A 260 -28.78 7.44 13.77
CA ASP A 260 -29.30 8.67 13.16
C ASP A 260 -29.14 9.88 14.09
N SER A 261 -29.32 9.72 15.39
CA SER A 261 -29.09 10.79 16.37
C SER A 261 -27.63 11.22 16.48
N LYS A 262 -26.69 10.35 16.09
CA LYS A 262 -25.23 10.63 16.12
C LYS A 262 -24.70 11.25 14.84
N SER A 263 -25.32 10.98 13.69
CA SER A 263 -24.89 11.50 12.38
C SER A 263 -26.01 11.44 11.33
N PRO A 264 -27.09 12.21 11.49
CA PRO A 264 -28.29 12.03 10.68
C PRO A 264 -28.10 12.30 9.18
N ALA A 265 -27.16 13.15 8.78
CA ALA A 265 -26.96 13.53 7.38
C ALA A 265 -26.04 12.58 6.60
N THR A 266 -25.28 11.72 7.27
CA THR A 266 -24.18 10.97 6.66
C THR A 266 -24.55 9.54 6.30
N TRP A 267 -25.51 8.94 7.01
CA TRP A 267 -25.83 7.52 6.84
C TRP A 267 -26.56 7.20 5.54
N MET A 268 -27.52 8.03 5.15
CA MET A 268 -28.25 7.83 3.90
C MET A 268 -27.39 8.10 2.69
N GLY A 269 -26.59 9.18 2.70
CA GLY A 269 -25.68 9.52 1.60
C GLY A 269 -24.56 8.47 1.41
N ILE A 270 -23.96 7.98 2.50
CA ILE A 270 -22.94 6.92 2.42
C ILE A 270 -23.55 5.60 1.96
N ALA A 271 -24.77 5.26 2.36
CA ALA A 271 -25.44 4.05 1.89
C ALA A 271 -25.73 4.12 0.39
N GLU A 272 -26.18 5.25 -0.14
CA GLU A 272 -26.45 5.41 -1.57
C GLU A 272 -25.17 5.37 -2.42
N GLU A 273 -24.08 5.99 -1.99
CA GLU A 273 -22.77 5.92 -2.69
C GLU A 273 -22.21 4.50 -2.79
N TYR A 274 -22.43 3.65 -1.77
CA TYR A 274 -21.89 2.28 -1.77
C TYR A 274 -22.81 1.22 -2.42
N TRP A 275 -24.06 1.55 -2.75
CA TRP A 275 -25.01 0.61 -3.37
C TRP A 275 -25.13 0.80 -4.89
N HIS A 276 -24.55 1.86 -5.44
CA HIS A 276 -24.55 2.17 -6.87
C HIS A 276 -23.22 1.93 -7.59
N GLU A 277 -22.20 1.41 -6.90
CA GLU A 277 -20.98 0.86 -7.47
C GLU A 277 -20.93 -0.66 -7.24
#